data_47a8f5e8aa412ab565ab6bc9ea45b1a6
#
_entry.id   47a8f5e8aa412ab565ab6bc9ea45b1a6
#
_cell.length_a   1.000
_cell.length_b   1.000
_cell.length_c   1.000
_cell.angle_alpha   90.00
_cell.angle_beta   90.00
_cell.angle_gamma   90.00
#
_symmetry.space_group_name_H-M   'P 1'
#
loop_
_entity.id
_entity.type
_entity.pdbx_description
1 polymer ?
#
loop_
_entity_poly.entity_id
_entity_poly.type
_entity_poly.pdbx_seq_one_letter_code
_entity_poly.pdbx_strand_id
1 'polypeptide(L)'
;MRLVLIAAVFTTACVTASQNTRSGAAVENPIVQVGHPVLRERAKEVTTDQLGTPEFQALIARMIEAMRQAPGVGLAAPQLGVSLRAFVLEDRAELQTSLTPEELSERERVPVPLRVIVNPVVTPVSEERVTFFEGCLSVSGYAALVERWGEVEVSGLDEKGQPVTWRVRGWPARILQHEVDHLDGVVYVDRMLTRTYGTLPQVKARFAGKPIADTKRALGVK
;
A
#
# COMPACT_ATOMS: atom_id res chain seq x y z
N MET A 1 74.12 -16.00 14.46
CA MET A 1 72.93 -15.78 13.62
C MET A 1 72.08 -14.65 14.26
N ARG A 2 72.27 -13.43 13.83
CA ARG A 2 71.60 -12.26 14.42
C ARG A 2 70.51 -11.78 13.44
N LEU A 3 69.27 -11.75 13.95
CA LEU A 3 68.09 -11.24 13.24
C LEU A 3 68.13 -9.74 13.31
N VAL A 4 68.09 -9.04 12.15
CA VAL A 4 67.98 -7.58 12.07
C VAL A 4 66.56 -7.25 11.75
N LEU A 5 65.87 -6.56 12.70
CA LEU A 5 64.53 -6.03 12.51
C LEU A 5 64.67 -4.65 11.85
N ILE A 6 64.08 -4.47 10.66
CA ILE A 6 63.95 -3.18 9.99
C ILE A 6 62.55 -2.66 10.29
N ALA A 7 62.49 -1.56 11.06
CA ALA A 7 61.28 -0.82 11.30
C ALA A 7 61.06 0.18 10.17
N ALA A 8 59.98 0.03 9.43
CA ALA A 8 59.53 1.03 8.42
C ALA A 8 58.61 2.03 9.07
N VAL A 9 59.05 3.27 9.11
CA VAL A 9 58.23 4.41 9.56
C VAL A 9 57.37 4.89 8.39
N PHE A 10 56.07 4.68 8.47
CA PHE A 10 55.11 5.32 7.53
C PHE A 10 54.66 6.68 8.07
N THR A 11 55.13 7.74 7.43
CA THR A 11 54.59 9.10 7.62
C THR A 11 53.26 9.22 6.90
N THR A 12 52.17 9.34 7.66
CA THR A 12 50.83 9.56 7.14
C THR A 12 50.68 11.06 6.83
N ALA A 13 50.71 11.40 5.56
CA ALA A 13 50.29 12.75 5.11
C ALA A 13 48.76 12.84 5.16
N CYS A 14 48.24 13.68 6.04
CA CYS A 14 46.84 14.00 6.14
C CYS A 14 46.46 14.97 5.02
N VAL A 15 45.85 14.45 3.93
CA VAL A 15 45.26 15.26 2.88
C VAL A 15 43.80 15.49 3.27
N THR A 16 43.49 16.70 3.76
CA THR A 16 42.10 17.15 3.99
C THR A 16 41.49 17.48 2.62
N ALA A 17 40.82 16.50 2.01
CA ALA A 17 39.93 16.75 0.90
C ALA A 17 38.60 17.24 1.45
N SER A 18 38.34 18.54 1.28
CA SER A 18 37.02 19.14 1.49
C SER A 18 36.06 18.59 0.43
N GLN A 19 35.33 17.54 0.79
CA GLN A 19 34.23 17.05 -0.03
C GLN A 19 32.99 17.89 0.26
N ASN A 20 32.76 18.88 -0.59
CA ASN A 20 31.51 19.59 -0.65
C ASN A 20 30.46 18.70 -1.37
N THR A 21 30.00 17.64 -0.69
CA THR A 21 28.88 16.85 -1.17
C THR A 21 27.59 17.62 -0.86
N ARG A 22 27.07 18.31 -1.86
CA ARG A 22 25.65 18.62 -1.92
C ARG A 22 24.92 17.27 -1.97
N SER A 23 24.61 16.73 -0.81
CA SER A 23 23.66 15.65 -0.65
C SER A 23 22.31 16.17 -1.14
N GLY A 24 21.92 15.81 -2.37
CA GLY A 24 20.54 15.79 -2.74
C GLY A 24 19.87 14.80 -1.79
N ALA A 25 19.17 15.31 -0.79
CA ALA A 25 18.36 14.48 0.08
C ALA A 25 17.42 13.69 -0.83
N ALA A 26 17.62 12.37 -0.93
CA ALA A 26 16.62 11.49 -1.49
C ALA A 26 15.35 11.79 -0.70
N VAL A 27 14.27 12.16 -1.39
CA VAL A 27 12.96 12.35 -0.75
C VAL A 27 12.66 11.01 -0.09
N GLU A 28 12.81 10.95 1.24
CA GLU A 28 12.52 9.75 2.00
C GLU A 28 11.07 9.38 1.70
N ASN A 29 10.84 8.17 1.19
CA ASN A 29 9.49 7.68 0.96
C ASN A 29 8.78 7.64 2.32
N PRO A 30 7.74 8.47 2.55
CA PRO A 30 7.11 8.56 3.86
C PRO A 30 6.34 7.29 4.24
N ILE A 31 6.23 6.32 3.30
CA ILE A 31 5.44 5.10 3.48
C ILE A 31 6.30 4.04 4.18
N VAL A 32 5.91 3.69 5.41
CA VAL A 32 6.58 2.66 6.20
C VAL A 32 6.41 1.28 5.58
N GLN A 33 7.44 0.46 5.67
CA GLN A 33 7.47 -0.87 5.09
C GLN A 33 7.09 -1.95 6.10
N VAL A 34 6.66 -3.10 5.62
CA VAL A 34 6.39 -4.30 6.43
C VAL A 34 7.57 -4.62 7.34
N GLY A 35 7.27 -4.92 8.62
CA GLY A 35 8.25 -4.97 9.72
C GLY A 35 8.11 -3.79 10.68
N HIS A 36 7.57 -2.65 10.26
CA HIS A 36 7.27 -1.54 11.16
C HIS A 36 6.07 -1.91 12.07
N PRO A 37 6.16 -1.73 13.41
CA PRO A 37 5.14 -2.18 14.37
C PRO A 37 3.75 -1.62 14.09
N VAL A 38 3.64 -0.36 13.69
CA VAL A 38 2.36 0.31 13.44
C VAL A 38 1.47 -0.42 12.43
N LEU A 39 2.07 -1.17 11.47
CA LEU A 39 1.34 -1.95 10.47
C LEU A 39 0.73 -3.24 11.04
N ARG A 40 1.04 -3.56 12.30
CA ARG A 40 0.56 -4.75 13.02
C ARG A 40 -0.33 -4.42 14.21
N GLU A 41 -0.60 -3.14 14.42
CA GLU A 41 -1.47 -2.65 15.47
C GLU A 41 -2.84 -2.29 14.93
N ARG A 42 -3.90 -2.59 15.69
CA ARG A 42 -5.22 -2.04 15.39
C ARG A 42 -5.18 -0.53 15.59
N ALA A 43 -5.45 0.23 14.56
CA ALA A 43 -5.45 1.69 14.58
C ALA A 43 -6.58 2.23 15.49
N LYS A 44 -6.32 3.35 16.15
CA LYS A 44 -7.25 4.02 17.05
C LYS A 44 -8.32 4.78 16.27
N GLU A 45 -9.52 4.81 16.79
CA GLU A 45 -10.58 5.62 16.23
C GLU A 45 -10.24 7.12 16.32
N VAL A 46 -10.60 7.87 15.30
CA VAL A 46 -10.51 9.33 15.28
C VAL A 46 -11.71 9.86 16.06
N THR A 47 -11.45 10.67 17.09
CA THR A 47 -12.51 11.30 17.87
C THR A 47 -13.12 12.48 17.12
N THR A 48 -14.34 12.87 17.50
CA THR A 48 -15.03 14.03 16.90
C THR A 48 -14.19 15.31 17.05
N ASP A 49 -13.51 15.49 18.18
CA ASP A 49 -12.67 16.66 18.42
C ASP A 49 -11.42 16.68 17.54
N GLN A 50 -10.91 15.53 17.13
CA GLN A 50 -9.76 15.42 16.22
C GLN A 50 -10.10 15.77 14.78
N LEU A 51 -11.31 15.45 14.31
CA LEU A 51 -11.72 15.61 12.89
C LEU A 51 -11.50 17.03 12.37
N GLY A 52 -11.85 18.06 13.18
CA GLY A 52 -11.74 19.47 12.79
C GLY A 52 -10.35 20.09 13.00
N THR A 53 -9.38 19.33 13.55
CA THR A 53 -8.07 19.91 13.88
C THR A 53 -7.20 20.13 12.64
N PRO A 54 -6.36 21.19 12.62
CA PRO A 54 -5.38 21.39 11.56
C PRO A 54 -4.43 20.20 11.37
N GLU A 55 -4.07 19.50 12.45
CA GLU A 55 -3.19 18.36 12.46
C GLU A 55 -3.81 17.16 11.72
N PHE A 56 -5.09 16.88 11.96
CA PHE A 56 -5.79 15.81 11.24
C PHE A 56 -5.98 16.17 9.77
N GLN A 57 -6.35 17.40 9.45
CA GLN A 57 -6.49 17.84 8.05
C GLN A 57 -5.13 17.81 7.32
N ALA A 58 -4.03 18.15 7.99
CA ALA A 58 -2.68 18.02 7.45
C ALA A 58 -2.30 16.56 7.22
N LEU A 59 -2.72 15.63 8.10
CA LEU A 59 -2.52 14.20 7.88
C LEU A 59 -3.23 13.73 6.61
N ILE A 60 -4.50 14.08 6.44
CA ILE A 60 -5.27 13.71 5.23
C ILE A 60 -4.59 14.25 3.96
N ALA A 61 -4.15 15.51 3.97
CA ALA A 61 -3.45 16.10 2.84
C ALA A 61 -2.15 15.33 2.51
N ARG A 62 -1.34 14.96 3.52
CA ARG A 62 -0.13 14.16 3.37
C ARG A 62 -0.43 12.75 2.83
N MET A 63 -1.53 12.12 3.28
CA MET A 63 -1.95 10.81 2.78
C MET A 63 -2.29 10.87 1.29
N ILE A 64 -3.04 11.88 0.86
CA ILE A 64 -3.40 12.08 -0.56
C ILE A 64 -2.13 12.29 -1.40
N GLU A 65 -1.22 13.14 -0.93
CA GLU A 65 0.03 13.43 -1.62
C GLU A 65 0.90 12.18 -1.74
N ALA A 66 1.14 11.47 -0.64
CA ALA A 66 1.96 10.25 -0.61
C ALA A 66 1.37 9.14 -1.51
N MET A 67 0.05 8.94 -1.49
CA MET A 67 -0.65 8.00 -2.37
C MET A 67 -0.41 8.33 -3.84
N ARG A 68 -0.56 9.60 -4.21
CA ARG A 68 -0.42 10.05 -5.60
C ARG A 68 1.02 10.00 -6.09
N GLN A 69 2.00 10.29 -5.24
CA GLN A 69 3.43 10.20 -5.56
C GLN A 69 3.89 8.75 -5.75
N ALA A 70 3.31 7.81 -5.01
CA ALA A 70 3.62 6.38 -5.09
C ALA A 70 2.80 5.61 -6.13
N PRO A 71 2.17 6.24 -7.12
CA PRO A 71 1.01 5.89 -7.94
C PRO A 71 0.12 4.78 -7.35
N GLY A 72 -0.28 4.98 -6.09
CA GLY A 72 -1.22 4.10 -5.39
C GLY A 72 -2.68 4.44 -5.68
N VAL A 73 -3.57 3.54 -5.32
CA VAL A 73 -5.04 3.70 -5.44
C VAL A 73 -5.73 3.77 -4.08
N GLY A 74 -4.99 3.53 -3.00
CA GLY A 74 -5.40 3.66 -1.61
C GLY A 74 -4.19 3.88 -0.70
N LEU A 75 -4.40 4.49 0.46
CA LEU A 75 -3.41 4.65 1.52
C LEU A 75 -4.08 4.83 2.87
N ALA A 76 -3.75 3.99 3.82
CA ALA A 76 -4.21 4.07 5.20
C ALA A 76 -3.21 4.85 6.08
N ALA A 77 -3.70 5.55 7.12
CA ALA A 77 -2.86 6.33 8.03
C ALA A 77 -1.72 5.52 8.69
N PRO A 78 -1.91 4.23 9.07
CA PRO A 78 -0.80 3.41 9.57
C PRO A 78 0.38 3.30 8.59
N GLN A 79 0.15 3.38 7.29
CA GLN A 79 1.22 3.37 6.29
C GLN A 79 2.09 4.65 6.31
N LEU A 80 1.63 5.73 6.92
CA LEU A 80 2.44 6.91 7.23
C LEU A 80 2.93 6.95 8.68
N GLY A 81 2.88 5.83 9.40
CA GLY A 81 3.32 5.75 10.79
C GLY A 81 2.32 6.29 11.81
N VAL A 82 1.09 6.61 11.40
CA VAL A 82 0.08 7.22 12.26
C VAL A 82 -1.03 6.21 12.56
N SER A 83 -1.15 5.79 13.83
CA SER A 83 -2.13 4.78 14.27
C SER A 83 -3.52 5.40 14.46
N LEU A 84 -4.16 5.84 13.36
CA LEU A 84 -5.54 6.37 13.31
C LEU A 84 -6.36 5.64 12.26
N ARG A 85 -7.67 5.43 12.53
CA ARG A 85 -8.60 4.77 11.60
C ARG A 85 -9.07 5.73 10.52
N ALA A 86 -8.19 6.00 9.56
CA ALA A 86 -8.49 6.80 8.39
C ALA A 86 -7.76 6.25 7.16
N PHE A 87 -8.38 6.28 6.00
CA PHE A 87 -7.74 6.02 4.73
C PHE A 87 -8.23 6.96 3.63
N VAL A 88 -7.41 7.11 2.60
CA VAL A 88 -7.76 7.78 1.35
C VAL A 88 -7.78 6.77 0.21
N LEU A 89 -8.64 6.99 -0.77
CA LEU A 89 -8.80 6.13 -1.93
C LEU A 89 -9.08 6.99 -3.16
N GLU A 90 -8.37 6.71 -4.27
CA GLU A 90 -8.58 7.34 -5.57
C GLU A 90 -8.07 6.40 -6.67
N ASP A 91 -8.93 5.97 -7.59
CA ASP A 91 -8.50 5.18 -8.74
C ASP A 91 -8.70 5.98 -10.03
N ARG A 92 -7.67 6.73 -10.41
CA ARG A 92 -7.72 7.63 -11.57
C ARG A 92 -7.66 6.85 -12.87
N ALA A 93 -8.35 7.34 -13.90
CA ALA A 93 -8.37 6.69 -15.22
C ALA A 93 -6.96 6.50 -15.81
N GLU A 94 -6.03 7.42 -15.52
CA GLU A 94 -4.65 7.35 -15.99
C GLU A 94 -3.89 6.14 -15.44
N LEU A 95 -4.27 5.64 -14.25
CA LEU A 95 -3.67 4.44 -13.65
C LEU A 95 -4.21 3.13 -14.27
N GLN A 96 -5.24 3.23 -15.11
CA GLN A 96 -5.90 2.09 -15.74
C GLN A 96 -5.46 1.87 -17.19
N THR A 97 -4.74 2.80 -17.79
CA THR A 97 -4.34 2.79 -19.21
C THR A 97 -3.44 1.63 -19.61
N SER A 98 -2.77 0.98 -18.66
CA SER A 98 -1.94 -0.21 -18.91
C SER A 98 -2.71 -1.53 -18.90
N LEU A 99 -4.01 -1.50 -18.59
CA LEU A 99 -4.88 -2.68 -18.56
C LEU A 99 -5.70 -2.76 -19.85
N THR A 100 -5.95 -3.99 -20.32
CA THR A 100 -6.85 -4.20 -21.44
C THR A 100 -8.31 -4.03 -21.03
N PRO A 101 -9.25 -3.80 -21.98
CA PRO A 101 -10.68 -3.76 -21.68
C PRO A 101 -11.18 -5.03 -20.99
N GLU A 102 -10.65 -6.20 -21.37
CA GLU A 102 -10.99 -7.48 -20.77
C GLU A 102 -10.52 -7.56 -19.30
N GLU A 103 -9.29 -7.09 -19.02
CA GLU A 103 -8.75 -7.03 -17.65
C GLU A 103 -9.52 -6.06 -16.76
N LEU A 104 -9.97 -4.92 -17.32
CA LEU A 104 -10.82 -3.97 -16.59
C LEU A 104 -12.19 -4.58 -16.31
N SER A 105 -12.78 -5.27 -17.31
CA SER A 105 -14.08 -5.93 -17.17
C SER A 105 -14.03 -7.08 -16.16
N GLU A 106 -12.99 -7.94 -16.21
CA GLU A 106 -12.85 -9.07 -15.28
C GLU A 106 -12.72 -8.59 -13.82
N ARG A 107 -12.08 -7.44 -13.60
CA ARG A 107 -11.92 -6.82 -12.28
C ARG A 107 -13.07 -5.91 -11.89
N GLU A 108 -14.01 -5.66 -12.79
CA GLU A 108 -15.02 -4.60 -12.63
C GLU A 108 -14.36 -3.29 -12.15
N ARG A 109 -13.22 -2.94 -12.77
CA ARG A 109 -12.42 -1.78 -12.38
C ARG A 109 -12.87 -0.56 -13.14
N VAL A 110 -13.34 0.43 -12.40
CA VAL A 110 -13.79 1.73 -12.91
C VAL A 110 -13.06 2.85 -12.18
N PRO A 111 -12.90 4.03 -12.80
CA PRO A 111 -12.34 5.18 -12.11
C PRO A 111 -13.18 5.55 -10.88
N VAL A 112 -12.48 5.86 -9.79
CA VAL A 112 -13.09 6.29 -8.52
C VAL A 112 -12.52 7.64 -8.14
N PRO A 113 -13.35 8.67 -7.91
CA PRO A 113 -12.89 9.96 -7.43
C PRO A 113 -12.32 9.83 -6.02
N LEU A 114 -11.47 10.81 -5.64
CA LEU A 114 -10.92 10.87 -4.30
C LEU A 114 -12.01 10.76 -3.23
N ARG A 115 -11.76 9.85 -2.30
CA ARG A 115 -12.58 9.67 -1.08
C ARG A 115 -11.67 9.60 0.12
N VAL A 116 -12.14 10.18 1.21
CA VAL A 116 -11.59 10.04 2.55
C VAL A 116 -12.61 9.32 3.39
N ILE A 117 -12.21 8.27 4.08
CA ILE A 117 -13.12 7.55 4.99
C ILE A 117 -12.42 7.39 6.34
N VAL A 118 -13.11 7.86 7.37
CA VAL A 118 -12.68 7.87 8.76
C VAL A 118 -13.56 6.93 9.56
N ASN A 119 -12.96 6.17 10.45
CA ASN A 119 -13.63 5.15 11.28
C ASN A 119 -14.50 4.19 10.45
N PRO A 120 -13.95 3.59 9.37
CA PRO A 120 -14.73 2.75 8.48
C PRO A 120 -15.19 1.46 9.15
N VAL A 121 -16.41 1.05 8.78
CA VAL A 121 -16.93 -0.29 8.97
C VAL A 121 -17.25 -0.85 7.59
N VAL A 122 -16.70 -2.03 7.25
CA VAL A 122 -16.95 -2.70 5.98
C VAL A 122 -17.75 -3.97 6.24
N THR A 123 -18.88 -4.11 5.54
CA THR A 123 -19.78 -5.25 5.63
C THR A 123 -19.91 -5.94 4.27
N PRO A 124 -19.71 -7.26 4.15
CA PRO A 124 -20.03 -7.99 2.93
C PRO A 124 -21.51 -7.87 2.59
N VAL A 125 -21.80 -7.70 1.30
CA VAL A 125 -23.18 -7.61 0.79
C VAL A 125 -23.66 -8.95 0.25
N SER A 126 -22.72 -9.80 -0.22
CA SER A 126 -23.02 -11.14 -0.73
C SER A 126 -21.96 -12.15 -0.31
N GLU A 127 -22.21 -13.44 -0.53
CA GLU A 127 -21.25 -14.53 -0.29
C GLU A 127 -20.23 -14.67 -1.43
N GLU A 128 -20.33 -13.84 -2.49
CA GLU A 128 -19.42 -13.90 -3.63
C GLU A 128 -17.99 -13.56 -3.21
N ARG A 129 -17.05 -14.42 -3.62
CA ARG A 129 -15.61 -14.24 -3.43
C ARG A 129 -14.90 -14.11 -4.77
N VAL A 130 -14.00 -13.14 -4.86
CA VAL A 130 -13.19 -12.89 -6.06
C VAL A 130 -11.70 -12.85 -5.70
N THR A 131 -10.88 -13.44 -6.56
CA THR A 131 -9.43 -13.58 -6.33
C THR A 131 -8.68 -12.82 -7.39
N PHE A 132 -7.81 -11.86 -6.99
CA PHE A 132 -6.91 -11.15 -7.91
C PHE A 132 -5.57 -10.90 -7.24
N PHE A 133 -4.54 -10.56 -8.05
CA PHE A 133 -3.28 -10.09 -7.49
C PHE A 133 -3.45 -8.74 -6.79
N GLU A 134 -2.89 -8.67 -5.59
CA GLU A 134 -2.70 -7.43 -4.84
C GLU A 134 -1.22 -7.16 -4.64
N GLY A 135 -0.86 -5.88 -4.67
CA GLY A 135 0.37 -5.32 -4.14
C GLY A 135 0.03 -4.32 -3.06
N CYS A 136 1.03 -3.87 -2.32
CA CYS A 136 0.88 -2.87 -1.28
C CYS A 136 2.06 -1.91 -1.29
N LEU A 137 1.82 -0.64 -1.07
CA LEU A 137 2.88 0.37 -0.97
C LEU A 137 3.82 0.11 0.22
N SER A 138 3.32 -0.57 1.26
CA SER A 138 4.11 -1.01 2.43
C SER A 138 4.76 -2.39 2.25
N VAL A 139 4.59 -3.06 1.09
CA VAL A 139 5.26 -4.32 0.71
C VAL A 139 5.80 -4.15 -0.70
N SER A 140 6.76 -3.24 -0.82
CA SER A 140 7.25 -2.79 -2.12
C SER A 140 7.83 -3.90 -2.97
N GLY A 141 7.45 -3.94 -4.24
CA GLY A 141 8.03 -4.83 -5.24
C GLY A 141 7.47 -6.25 -5.29
N TYR A 142 6.45 -6.57 -4.49
CA TYR A 142 5.84 -7.90 -4.43
C TYR A 142 4.34 -7.85 -4.68
N ALA A 143 3.79 -8.99 -5.11
CA ALA A 143 2.35 -9.21 -5.25
C ALA A 143 2.00 -10.67 -4.98
N ALA A 144 0.74 -10.92 -4.62
CA ALA A 144 0.18 -12.25 -4.48
C ALA A 144 -1.33 -12.24 -4.76
N LEU A 145 -1.89 -13.40 -5.07
CA LEU A 145 -3.34 -13.56 -5.15
C LEU A 145 -3.95 -13.49 -3.74
N VAL A 146 -5.01 -12.70 -3.65
CA VAL A 146 -5.80 -12.52 -2.43
C VAL A 146 -7.28 -12.70 -2.77
N GLU A 147 -7.99 -13.46 -1.96
CA GLU A 147 -9.43 -13.61 -2.06
C GLU A 147 -10.13 -12.53 -1.23
N ARG A 148 -11.10 -11.85 -1.83
CA ARG A 148 -11.90 -10.80 -1.21
C ARG A 148 -13.39 -11.02 -1.46
N TRP A 149 -14.24 -10.35 -0.67
CA TRP A 149 -15.66 -10.21 -1.01
C TRP A 149 -15.80 -9.44 -2.32
N GLY A 150 -16.66 -9.93 -3.22
CA GLY A 150 -16.90 -9.28 -4.52
C GLY A 150 -17.64 -7.96 -4.40
N GLU A 151 -18.51 -7.84 -3.37
CA GLU A 151 -19.29 -6.65 -3.09
C GLU A 151 -19.33 -6.36 -1.60
N VAL A 152 -19.13 -5.08 -1.23
CA VAL A 152 -19.15 -4.61 0.15
C VAL A 152 -19.89 -3.29 0.27
N GLU A 153 -20.40 -3.03 1.47
CA GLU A 153 -20.83 -1.70 1.90
C GLU A 153 -19.84 -1.18 2.94
N VAL A 154 -19.39 0.06 2.77
CA VAL A 154 -18.62 0.79 3.77
C VAL A 154 -19.47 1.90 4.35
N SER A 155 -19.45 2.03 5.68
CA SER A 155 -19.97 3.17 6.42
C SER A 155 -18.85 3.80 7.24
N GLY A 156 -18.96 5.11 7.50
CA GLY A 156 -17.95 5.86 8.27
C GLY A 156 -18.24 7.34 8.21
N LEU A 157 -17.19 8.15 8.36
CA LEU A 157 -17.27 9.61 8.24
C LEU A 157 -16.32 10.07 7.11
N ASP A 158 -16.62 11.22 6.52
CA ASP A 158 -15.64 11.94 5.69
C ASP A 158 -14.66 12.75 6.56
N GLU A 159 -13.75 13.48 5.92
CA GLU A 159 -12.75 14.33 6.62
C GLU A 159 -13.36 15.52 7.35
N LYS A 160 -14.67 15.80 7.14
CA LYS A 160 -15.43 16.86 7.79
C LYS A 160 -16.34 16.32 8.88
N GLY A 161 -16.32 14.99 9.12
CA GLY A 161 -17.18 14.33 10.09
C GLY A 161 -18.62 14.09 9.60
N GLN A 162 -18.88 14.21 8.30
CA GLN A 162 -20.21 13.91 7.74
C GLN A 162 -20.33 12.40 7.51
N PRO A 163 -21.47 11.77 7.82
CA PRO A 163 -21.70 10.36 7.56
C PRO A 163 -21.54 10.01 6.08
N VAL A 164 -20.83 8.91 5.82
CA VAL A 164 -20.66 8.32 4.49
C VAL A 164 -21.15 6.88 4.53
N THR A 165 -21.96 6.52 3.53
CA THR A 165 -22.29 5.13 3.22
C THR A 165 -22.10 4.92 1.73
N TRP A 166 -21.38 3.85 1.37
CA TRP A 166 -21.05 3.56 -0.02
C TRP A 166 -21.04 2.06 -0.28
N ARG A 167 -21.94 1.59 -1.13
CA ARG A 167 -21.99 0.20 -1.58
C ARG A 167 -21.27 0.08 -2.92
N VAL A 168 -20.33 -0.87 -3.01
CA VAL A 168 -19.48 -1.05 -4.18
C VAL A 168 -19.12 -2.51 -4.41
N ARG A 169 -18.83 -2.83 -5.67
CA ARG A 169 -18.35 -4.14 -6.09
C ARG A 169 -17.06 -4.03 -6.92
N GLY A 170 -16.46 -5.18 -7.22
CA GLY A 170 -15.27 -5.30 -8.05
C GLY A 170 -14.02 -4.67 -7.43
N TRP A 171 -13.24 -3.97 -8.26
CA TRP A 171 -11.96 -3.40 -7.82
C TRP A 171 -12.07 -2.37 -6.69
N PRO A 172 -13.04 -1.43 -6.72
CA PRO A 172 -13.25 -0.52 -5.60
C PRO A 172 -13.56 -1.23 -4.28
N ALA A 173 -14.36 -2.30 -4.30
CA ALA A 173 -14.62 -3.11 -3.11
C ALA A 173 -13.35 -3.78 -2.57
N ARG A 174 -12.44 -4.20 -3.46
CA ARG A 174 -11.14 -4.76 -3.11
C ARG A 174 -10.24 -3.73 -2.42
N ILE A 175 -10.14 -2.51 -2.97
CA ILE A 175 -9.34 -1.44 -2.37
C ILE A 175 -9.86 -1.13 -0.96
N LEU A 176 -11.17 -0.96 -0.77
CA LEU A 176 -11.75 -0.72 0.56
C LEU A 176 -11.35 -1.78 1.59
N GLN A 177 -11.43 -3.06 1.22
CA GLN A 177 -11.05 -4.16 2.12
C GLN A 177 -9.56 -4.16 2.42
N HIS A 178 -8.72 -3.80 1.45
CA HIS A 178 -7.28 -3.68 1.63
C HIS A 178 -6.92 -2.56 2.61
N GLU A 179 -7.54 -1.38 2.46
CA GLU A 179 -7.28 -0.25 3.35
C GLU A 179 -7.80 -0.49 4.77
N VAL A 180 -8.95 -1.13 4.93
CA VAL A 180 -9.48 -1.50 6.26
C VAL A 180 -8.61 -2.55 6.94
N ASP A 181 -8.04 -3.49 6.20
CA ASP A 181 -7.06 -4.43 6.74
C ASP A 181 -5.90 -3.69 7.42
N HIS A 182 -5.34 -2.65 6.79
CA HIS A 182 -4.29 -1.83 7.41
C HIS A 182 -4.72 -1.18 8.73
N LEU A 183 -5.99 -0.78 8.83
CA LEU A 183 -6.54 -0.21 10.07
C LEU A 183 -6.71 -1.26 11.17
N ASP A 184 -6.82 -2.52 10.79
CA ASP A 184 -6.95 -3.65 11.73
C ASP A 184 -5.61 -4.36 11.99
N GLY A 185 -4.48 -3.79 11.54
CA GLY A 185 -3.14 -4.36 11.73
C GLY A 185 -2.83 -5.54 10.81
N VAL A 186 -3.59 -5.70 9.74
CA VAL A 186 -3.45 -6.77 8.75
C VAL A 186 -2.82 -6.21 7.47
N VAL A 187 -1.92 -6.97 6.88
CA VAL A 187 -1.33 -6.67 5.57
C VAL A 187 -1.73 -7.77 4.59
N TYR A 188 -1.86 -7.47 3.30
CA TYR A 188 -2.37 -8.44 2.31
C TYR A 188 -1.61 -9.79 2.32
N VAL A 189 -0.33 -9.80 2.71
CA VAL A 189 0.46 -11.04 2.83
C VAL A 189 -0.09 -12.01 3.89
N ASP A 190 -0.89 -11.54 4.84
CA ASP A 190 -1.54 -12.39 5.86
C ASP A 190 -2.75 -13.15 5.28
N ARG A 191 -3.31 -12.65 4.16
CA ARG A 191 -4.47 -13.21 3.47
C ARG A 191 -4.12 -13.89 2.15
N MET A 192 -2.87 -13.77 1.70
CA MET A 192 -2.47 -14.23 0.38
C MET A 192 -2.54 -15.75 0.23
N LEU A 193 -2.78 -16.20 -0.97
CA LEU A 193 -2.50 -17.57 -1.37
C LEU A 193 -0.98 -17.72 -1.50
N THR A 194 -0.32 -18.24 -0.48
CA THR A 194 1.14 -18.20 -0.28
C THR A 194 1.95 -18.67 -1.49
N ARG A 195 1.46 -19.69 -2.23
CA ARG A 195 2.13 -20.21 -3.45
C ARG A 195 2.16 -19.21 -4.60
N THR A 196 1.44 -18.11 -4.51
CA THR A 196 1.31 -17.10 -5.57
C THR A 196 2.20 -15.88 -5.32
N TYR A 197 2.88 -15.83 -4.17
CA TYR A 197 3.75 -14.71 -3.80
C TYR A 197 4.96 -14.64 -4.73
N GLY A 198 5.17 -13.47 -5.31
CA GLY A 198 6.26 -13.25 -6.25
C GLY A 198 6.59 -11.78 -6.41
N THR A 199 7.75 -11.51 -7.02
CA THR A 199 8.10 -10.14 -7.37
C THR A 199 7.17 -9.60 -8.47
N LEU A 200 6.85 -8.32 -8.41
CA LEU A 200 6.00 -7.66 -9.42
C LEU A 200 6.47 -7.90 -10.86
N PRO A 201 7.78 -7.80 -11.20
CA PRO A 201 8.24 -8.11 -12.55
C PRO A 201 7.91 -9.55 -12.98
N GLN A 202 8.10 -10.54 -12.10
CA GLN A 202 7.82 -11.94 -12.41
C GLN A 202 6.31 -12.19 -12.55
N VAL A 203 5.51 -11.62 -11.67
CA VAL A 203 4.06 -11.72 -11.72
C VAL A 203 3.53 -11.12 -13.04
N LYS A 204 3.99 -9.92 -13.38
CA LYS A 204 3.61 -9.26 -14.66
C LYS A 204 4.06 -10.08 -15.88
N ALA A 205 5.31 -10.53 -15.93
CA ALA A 205 5.83 -11.29 -17.06
C ALA A 205 5.07 -12.60 -17.31
N ARG A 206 4.55 -13.24 -16.24
CA ARG A 206 3.89 -14.55 -16.34
C ARG A 206 2.37 -14.46 -16.52
N PHE A 207 1.73 -13.45 -15.96
CA PHE A 207 0.28 -13.44 -15.76
C PHE A 207 -0.45 -12.19 -16.28
N ALA A 208 0.25 -11.14 -16.73
CA ALA A 208 -0.42 -10.00 -17.35
C ALA A 208 -1.23 -10.44 -18.58
N GLY A 209 -2.45 -9.94 -18.69
CA GLY A 209 -3.37 -10.27 -19.79
C GLY A 209 -3.97 -11.67 -19.74
N LYS A 210 -3.68 -12.48 -18.71
CA LYS A 210 -4.26 -13.83 -18.57
C LYS A 210 -5.49 -13.79 -17.66
N PRO A 211 -6.55 -14.54 -17.98
CA PRO A 211 -7.69 -14.72 -17.10
C PRO A 211 -7.26 -15.27 -15.73
N ILE A 212 -7.93 -14.82 -14.66
CA ILE A 212 -7.58 -15.24 -13.30
C ILE A 212 -7.72 -16.75 -13.10
N ALA A 213 -8.68 -17.39 -13.77
CA ALA A 213 -8.87 -18.84 -13.74
C ALA A 213 -7.65 -19.60 -14.26
N ASP A 214 -7.05 -19.14 -15.37
CA ASP A 214 -5.85 -19.75 -15.93
C ASP A 214 -4.62 -19.51 -15.04
N THR A 215 -4.54 -18.33 -14.46
CA THR A 215 -3.50 -17.99 -13.50
C THR A 215 -3.56 -18.88 -12.25
N LYS A 216 -4.75 -19.06 -11.66
CA LYS A 216 -4.97 -19.96 -10.52
C LYS A 216 -4.57 -21.39 -10.84
N ARG A 217 -4.98 -21.89 -12.02
CA ARG A 217 -4.64 -23.24 -12.50
C ARG A 217 -3.12 -23.40 -12.66
N ALA A 218 -2.44 -22.43 -13.28
CA ALA A 218 -0.99 -22.46 -13.49
C ALA A 218 -0.19 -22.44 -12.18
N LEU A 219 -0.75 -21.84 -11.11
CA LEU A 219 -0.15 -21.76 -9.78
C LEU A 219 -0.58 -22.90 -8.85
N GLY A 220 -1.51 -23.77 -9.30
CA GLY A 220 -2.02 -24.89 -8.50
C GLY A 220 -2.76 -24.43 -7.23
N VAL A 221 -3.52 -23.33 -7.34
CA VAL A 221 -4.41 -22.80 -6.28
C VAL A 221 -5.86 -22.90 -6.73
N LYS A 222 -6.76 -23.10 -5.74
CA LYS A 222 -8.21 -23.22 -6.00
C LYS A 222 -8.91 -21.86 -5.92
#